data_a4ef518667a99eb31bb91e1632c9744f
#
_entry.id   a4ef518667a99eb31bb91e1632c9744f
#
_cell.length_a   1.000
_cell.length_b   1.000
_cell.length_c   1.000
_cell.angle_alpha   90.00
_cell.angle_beta   90.00
_cell.angle_gamma   90.00
#
_symmetry.space_group_name_H-M   'P 1'
#
loop_
_entity.id
_entity.type
_entity.pdbx_description
1 polymer ?
#
loop_
_entity_poly.entity_id
_entity_poly.type
_entity_poly.pdbx_seq_one_letter_code
_entity_poly.pdbx_strand_id
1 'polypeptide(L)'
;MMLPLIVAILSIALLLWAGPRLLCPHLLPLWNARDRAKLGFSPNQLSSCDIIVILGKLASRSIKDSFRVPWMWWNRDEDLVTMMNEFSLTMPLRTSQQDLNAYTLAVERKTQTNASWTRSTAMLFLSALTEPAMLLLLAESSCKLRPLGAVNVRNRFELIRPDLCTEHTLKSFSGAGVTASRSKHVRRVKRGFEVDLILTLDIPAGGSSGTVTVFRQIFTILQFAKPVKDFARKDESGSGSQALEWTDALLFDVEYDEPSAWARVCKDYNPIHISAIAAKLFGFPGKIAHGNHVAAKAFALLERSLLPSEYSTLCRSKRPIWMEVVFKRPIIVPAVLKVMVAKPVANLESHDDSMPFQILGMNKVCIEGTLGRLDNR
;
A
#
# COMPACT_ATOMS: atom_id res chain seq x y z
N MET A 1 43.82 1.79 -18.12
CA MET A 1 42.68 2.25 -17.26
C MET A 1 41.32 1.70 -17.64
N MET A 2 41.03 1.32 -18.87
CA MET A 2 39.71 0.80 -19.29
C MET A 2 39.40 -0.64 -18.83
N LEU A 3 40.37 -1.52 -18.71
CA LEU A 3 40.18 -2.93 -18.38
C LEU A 3 39.52 -3.15 -16.99
N PRO A 4 39.98 -2.50 -15.88
CA PRO A 4 39.35 -2.68 -14.58
C PRO A 4 37.91 -2.14 -14.53
N LEU A 5 37.61 -1.10 -15.31
CA LEU A 5 36.25 -0.57 -15.42
C LEU A 5 35.32 -1.55 -16.14
N ILE A 6 35.79 -2.15 -17.23
CA ILE A 6 35.04 -3.17 -17.98
C ILE A 6 34.81 -4.41 -17.12
N VAL A 7 35.81 -4.88 -16.39
CA VAL A 7 35.67 -6.01 -15.44
C VAL A 7 34.69 -5.70 -14.35
N ALA A 8 34.72 -4.49 -13.77
CA ALA A 8 33.77 -4.07 -12.75
C ALA A 8 32.32 -4.03 -13.31
N ILE A 9 32.12 -3.46 -14.50
CA ILE A 9 30.80 -3.41 -15.16
C ILE A 9 30.29 -4.82 -15.46
N LEU A 10 31.13 -5.71 -15.98
CA LEU A 10 30.77 -7.10 -16.28
C LEU A 10 30.46 -7.88 -14.99
N SER A 11 31.22 -7.66 -13.91
CA SER A 11 30.96 -8.28 -12.61
C SER A 11 29.66 -7.80 -12.00
N ILE A 12 29.36 -6.51 -12.07
CA ILE A 12 28.07 -5.95 -11.64
C ILE A 12 26.92 -6.49 -12.50
N ALA A 13 27.10 -6.54 -13.82
CA ALA A 13 26.09 -7.09 -14.74
C ALA A 13 25.83 -8.59 -14.47
N LEU A 14 26.89 -9.36 -14.20
CA LEU A 14 26.79 -10.77 -13.83
C LEU A 14 26.09 -10.95 -12.48
N LEU A 15 26.44 -10.14 -11.49
CA LEU A 15 25.76 -10.15 -10.17
C LEU A 15 24.28 -9.77 -10.31
N LEU A 16 23.95 -8.80 -11.13
CA LEU A 16 22.55 -8.40 -11.38
C LEU A 16 21.78 -9.46 -12.18
N TRP A 17 22.43 -10.24 -13.01
CA TRP A 17 21.80 -11.29 -13.82
C TRP A 17 21.76 -12.66 -13.12
N ALA A 18 22.85 -13.10 -12.54
CA ALA A 18 22.97 -14.39 -11.86
C ALA A 18 22.58 -14.34 -10.38
N GLY A 19 22.82 -13.19 -9.71
CA GLY A 19 22.52 -13.00 -8.31
C GLY A 19 21.07 -13.36 -7.93
N PRO A 20 20.05 -12.88 -8.65
CA PRO A 20 18.66 -13.27 -8.36
C PRO A 20 18.42 -14.78 -8.47
N ARG A 21 19.05 -15.45 -9.41
CA ARG A 21 18.91 -16.90 -9.65
C ARG A 21 19.61 -17.74 -8.60
N LEU A 22 20.76 -17.27 -8.13
CA LEU A 22 21.59 -17.99 -7.15
C LEU A 22 21.18 -17.69 -5.70
N LEU A 23 20.87 -16.41 -5.42
CA LEU A 23 20.58 -15.96 -4.05
C LEU A 23 19.12 -16.19 -3.64
N CYS A 24 18.17 -16.09 -4.59
CA CYS A 24 16.74 -16.18 -4.32
C CYS A 24 16.04 -17.10 -5.35
N PRO A 25 16.40 -18.40 -5.43
CA PRO A 25 15.83 -19.33 -6.40
C PRO A 25 14.32 -19.52 -6.23
N HIS A 26 13.79 -19.33 -5.03
CA HIS A 26 12.36 -19.40 -4.72
C HIS A 26 11.54 -18.28 -5.37
N LEU A 27 12.18 -17.19 -5.85
CA LEU A 27 11.54 -16.12 -6.63
C LEU A 27 11.54 -16.39 -8.15
N LEU A 28 12.23 -17.41 -8.64
CA LEU A 28 12.27 -17.73 -10.06
C LEU A 28 10.89 -17.98 -10.70
N PRO A 29 9.92 -18.63 -10.01
CA PRO A 29 8.58 -18.78 -10.57
C PRO A 29 7.93 -17.46 -10.94
N LEU A 30 8.16 -16.39 -10.15
CA LEU A 30 7.66 -15.05 -10.44
C LEU A 30 8.29 -14.44 -11.71
N TRP A 31 9.60 -14.62 -11.88
CA TRP A 31 10.33 -13.97 -12.99
C TRP A 31 10.23 -14.70 -14.33
N ASN A 32 9.91 -15.98 -14.29
CA ASN A 32 9.73 -16.82 -15.47
C ASN A 32 8.26 -16.94 -15.90
N ALA A 33 7.33 -16.45 -15.07
CA ALA A 33 5.90 -16.50 -15.39
C ALA A 33 5.54 -15.50 -16.50
N ARG A 34 4.52 -15.84 -17.28
CA ARG A 34 3.95 -14.97 -18.33
C ARG A 34 2.73 -14.20 -17.84
N ASP A 35 1.81 -14.88 -17.21
CA ASP A 35 0.51 -14.36 -16.76
C ASP A 35 0.15 -14.74 -15.32
N ARG A 36 0.73 -15.82 -14.80
CA ARG A 36 0.46 -16.31 -13.43
C ARG A 36 1.71 -16.86 -12.78
N ALA A 37 1.88 -16.56 -11.50
CA ALA A 37 2.91 -17.15 -10.65
C ALA A 37 2.29 -17.69 -9.35
N LYS A 38 2.88 -18.76 -8.84
CA LYS A 38 2.57 -19.29 -7.50
C LYS A 38 3.87 -19.41 -6.72
N LEU A 39 3.92 -18.79 -5.55
CA LEU A 39 5.06 -18.86 -4.64
C LEU A 39 4.69 -19.67 -3.40
N GLY A 40 5.65 -20.42 -2.87
CA GLY A 40 5.42 -21.33 -1.75
C GLY A 40 5.62 -20.71 -0.36
N PHE A 41 5.91 -19.41 -0.27
CA PHE A 41 6.17 -18.71 0.98
C PHE A 41 5.20 -17.54 1.18
N SER A 42 5.05 -17.09 2.42
CA SER A 42 4.17 -15.98 2.79
C SER A 42 4.82 -14.62 2.49
N PRO A 43 4.05 -13.60 2.03
CA PRO A 43 4.59 -12.27 1.72
C PRO A 43 5.40 -11.65 2.85
N ASN A 44 4.93 -11.76 4.10
CA ASN A 44 5.61 -11.23 5.29
C ASN A 44 6.90 -11.96 5.66
N GLN A 45 7.19 -13.12 5.03
CA GLN A 45 8.41 -13.92 5.24
C GLN A 45 9.56 -13.55 4.30
N LEU A 46 9.39 -12.54 3.43
CA LEU A 46 10.50 -12.06 2.60
C LEU A 46 11.70 -11.68 3.47
N SER A 47 12.85 -12.27 3.14
CA SER A 47 14.13 -12.00 3.80
C SER A 47 14.74 -10.68 3.32
N SER A 48 15.73 -10.17 4.04
CA SER A 48 16.49 -8.99 3.59
C SER A 48 17.18 -9.23 2.24
N CYS A 49 17.63 -10.46 1.96
CA CYS A 49 18.21 -10.83 0.69
C CYS A 49 17.18 -10.72 -0.45
N ASP A 50 15.96 -11.22 -0.23
CA ASP A 50 14.87 -11.13 -1.20
C ASP A 50 14.54 -9.67 -1.52
N ILE A 51 14.45 -8.84 -0.49
CA ILE A 51 14.17 -7.40 -0.64
C ILE A 51 15.29 -6.72 -1.44
N ILE A 52 16.55 -6.99 -1.13
CA ILE A 52 17.67 -6.41 -1.89
C ILE A 52 17.60 -6.82 -3.37
N VAL A 53 17.32 -8.08 -3.64
CA VAL A 53 17.19 -8.60 -5.02
C VAL A 53 16.00 -7.96 -5.74
N ILE A 54 14.85 -7.85 -5.07
CA ILE A 54 13.65 -7.19 -5.62
C ILE A 54 13.94 -5.72 -5.93
N LEU A 55 14.50 -4.97 -4.98
CA LEU A 55 14.86 -3.55 -5.17
C LEU A 55 15.92 -3.38 -6.27
N GLY A 56 16.92 -4.26 -6.32
CA GLY A 56 17.93 -4.28 -7.38
C GLY A 56 17.31 -4.49 -8.77
N LYS A 57 16.32 -5.38 -8.88
CA LYS A 57 15.59 -5.62 -10.13
C LYS A 57 14.74 -4.41 -10.54
N LEU A 58 14.05 -3.78 -9.57
CA LEU A 58 13.29 -2.55 -9.80
C LEU A 58 14.21 -1.40 -10.25
N ALA A 59 15.35 -1.23 -9.59
CA ALA A 59 16.34 -0.22 -9.96
C ALA A 59 16.94 -0.47 -11.35
N SER A 60 17.34 -1.71 -11.66
CA SER A 60 17.92 -2.07 -12.97
C SER A 60 16.95 -1.81 -14.12
N ARG A 61 15.64 -2.04 -13.92
CA ARG A 61 14.60 -1.72 -14.88
C ARG A 61 14.49 -0.21 -15.10
N SER A 62 14.50 0.57 -14.04
CA SER A 62 14.47 2.03 -14.11
C SER A 62 15.69 2.60 -14.85
N ILE A 63 16.89 2.03 -14.60
CA ILE A 63 18.13 2.41 -15.29
C ILE A 63 18.05 2.08 -16.78
N LYS A 64 17.64 0.86 -17.15
CA LYS A 64 17.48 0.47 -18.57
C LYS A 64 16.52 1.39 -19.31
N ASP A 65 15.46 1.81 -18.66
CA ASP A 65 14.49 2.75 -19.23
C ASP A 65 15.07 4.17 -19.37
N SER A 66 15.98 4.58 -18.48
CA SER A 66 16.66 5.88 -18.55
C SER A 66 17.70 5.97 -19.64
N PHE A 67 18.40 4.86 -19.93
CA PHE A 67 19.41 4.79 -21.02
C PHE A 67 18.82 4.55 -22.41
N ARG A 68 17.55 4.16 -22.52
CA ARG A 68 16.86 4.09 -23.80
C ARG A 68 16.52 5.51 -24.26
N VAL A 69 17.35 6.01 -25.16
CA VAL A 69 17.37 7.28 -25.91
C VAL A 69 16.30 8.34 -25.53
N PRO A 70 16.70 9.56 -25.11
CA PRO A 70 15.80 10.61 -24.59
C PRO A 70 14.63 11.02 -25.51
N TRP A 71 14.78 10.93 -26.83
CA TRP A 71 13.73 11.31 -27.78
C TRP A 71 12.57 10.30 -27.87
N MET A 72 12.79 9.03 -27.51
CA MET A 72 11.73 7.99 -27.43
C MET A 72 10.82 8.15 -26.22
N TRP A 73 11.16 9.03 -25.27
CA TRP A 73 10.29 9.33 -24.13
C TRP A 73 9.03 10.11 -24.54
N TRP A 74 9.06 10.70 -25.73
CA TRP A 74 7.99 11.59 -26.19
C TRP A 74 6.74 10.85 -26.67
N ASN A 75 6.87 9.63 -27.19
CA ASN A 75 5.78 8.85 -27.80
C ASN A 75 5.33 7.63 -26.98
N ARG A 76 5.85 7.41 -25.75
CA ARG A 76 5.62 6.19 -24.96
C ARG A 76 4.35 6.19 -24.12
N ASP A 77 3.64 7.27 -24.06
CA ASP A 77 2.44 7.38 -23.20
C ASP A 77 1.30 6.49 -23.75
N GLU A 78 1.22 6.30 -25.06
CA GLU A 78 0.26 5.38 -25.69
C GLU A 78 0.62 3.91 -25.47
N ASP A 79 1.91 3.60 -25.34
CA ASP A 79 2.39 2.24 -25.12
C ASP A 79 1.99 1.65 -23.77
N LEU A 80 1.87 2.48 -22.71
CA LEU A 80 1.46 2.01 -21.37
C LEU A 80 0.03 1.45 -21.37
N VAL A 81 -0.89 2.12 -22.08
CA VAL A 81 -2.30 1.71 -22.15
C VAL A 81 -2.44 0.40 -22.93
N THR A 82 -1.66 0.22 -23.98
CA THR A 82 -1.73 -0.96 -24.86
C THR A 82 -0.89 -2.14 -24.39
N MET A 83 0.15 -1.90 -23.57
CA MET A 83 1.13 -2.91 -23.17
C MET A 83 0.94 -3.50 -21.76
N MET A 84 -0.03 -3.05 -20.99
CA MET A 84 -0.28 -3.63 -19.66
C MET A 84 -0.96 -4.97 -19.79
N ASN A 85 -0.26 -6.03 -19.41
CA ASN A 85 -0.80 -7.38 -19.34
C ASN A 85 -1.41 -7.64 -17.96
N GLU A 86 -2.47 -8.44 -17.93
CA GLU A 86 -2.94 -9.03 -16.68
C GLU A 86 -1.88 -9.96 -16.13
N PHE A 87 -1.69 -9.90 -14.84
CA PHE A 87 -0.80 -10.81 -14.12
C PHE A 87 -1.36 -11.12 -12.74
N SER A 88 -1.23 -12.36 -12.32
CA SER A 88 -1.70 -12.82 -11.02
C SER A 88 -0.61 -13.58 -10.28
N LEU A 89 -0.43 -13.24 -9.00
CA LEU A 89 0.51 -13.87 -8.07
C LEU A 89 -0.27 -14.47 -6.91
N THR A 90 -0.12 -15.77 -6.67
CA THR A 90 -0.73 -16.45 -5.52
C THR A 90 0.35 -16.92 -4.54
N MET A 91 0.12 -16.67 -3.25
CA MET A 91 1.02 -17.00 -2.14
C MET A 91 0.22 -17.47 -0.94
N PRO A 92 0.73 -18.39 -0.10
CA PRO A 92 0.12 -18.65 1.20
C PRO A 92 0.30 -17.42 2.11
N LEU A 93 -0.66 -17.16 3.00
CA LEU A 93 -0.46 -16.22 4.11
C LEU A 93 -0.31 -17.01 5.41
N ARG A 94 0.75 -16.72 6.13
CA ARG A 94 1.00 -17.24 7.47
C ARG A 94 1.21 -16.07 8.40
N THR A 95 0.46 -16.03 9.48
CA THR A 95 0.55 -14.99 10.50
C THR A 95 0.98 -15.60 11.83
N SER A 96 1.54 -14.79 12.70
CA SER A 96 2.02 -15.20 14.01
C SER A 96 1.77 -14.11 15.05
N GLN A 97 1.85 -14.47 16.34
CA GLN A 97 1.84 -13.49 17.43
C GLN A 97 2.99 -12.46 17.27
N GLN A 98 4.12 -12.89 16.71
CA GLN A 98 5.27 -12.01 16.48
C GLN A 98 4.93 -10.91 15.46
N ASP A 99 4.17 -11.23 14.40
CA ASP A 99 3.73 -10.25 13.41
C ASP A 99 2.78 -9.21 14.04
N LEU A 100 1.85 -9.67 14.90
CA LEU A 100 0.98 -8.76 15.65
C LEU A 100 1.78 -7.84 16.55
N ASN A 101 2.72 -8.38 17.30
CA ASN A 101 3.56 -7.61 18.21
C ASN A 101 4.40 -6.58 17.45
N ALA A 102 4.98 -6.97 16.29
CA ALA A 102 5.75 -6.09 15.45
C ALA A 102 4.90 -4.94 14.89
N TYR A 103 3.68 -5.24 14.45
CA TYR A 103 2.72 -4.23 13.97
C TYR A 103 2.34 -3.26 15.11
N THR A 104 1.93 -3.79 16.26
CA THR A 104 1.54 -2.97 17.42
C THR A 104 2.68 -2.06 17.85
N LEU A 105 3.91 -2.58 17.93
CA LEU A 105 5.09 -1.79 18.27
C LEU A 105 5.37 -0.68 17.24
N ALA A 106 5.19 -0.96 15.95
CA ALA A 106 5.38 0.03 14.89
C ALA A 106 4.34 1.16 14.93
N VAL A 107 3.10 0.85 15.33
CA VAL A 107 1.99 1.81 15.37
C VAL A 107 1.96 2.59 16.69
N GLU A 108 2.18 1.93 17.82
CA GLU A 108 1.92 2.48 19.15
C GLU A 108 3.17 2.79 19.96
N ARG A 109 4.35 2.33 19.52
CA ARG A 109 5.64 2.44 20.23
C ARG A 109 5.70 1.86 21.65
N LYS A 110 4.58 1.40 22.17
CA LYS A 110 4.49 0.81 23.52
C LYS A 110 3.84 -0.55 23.38
N THR A 111 4.45 -1.55 23.97
CA THR A 111 3.82 -2.85 24.21
C THR A 111 2.73 -2.69 25.28
N GLN A 112 1.60 -2.08 24.91
CA GLN A 112 0.45 -2.06 25.79
C GLN A 112 -0.28 -3.38 25.66
N THR A 113 -0.32 -4.13 26.74
CA THR A 113 -1.01 -5.42 26.88
C THR A 113 -2.53 -5.35 26.67
N ASN A 114 -3.10 -4.15 26.45
CA ASN A 114 -4.52 -3.89 26.33
C ASN A 114 -4.89 -3.11 25.05
N ALA A 115 -4.11 -3.22 23.95
CA ALA A 115 -4.53 -2.63 22.69
C ALA A 115 -5.83 -3.30 22.23
N SER A 116 -6.91 -2.52 22.14
CA SER A 116 -8.20 -3.01 21.66
C SER A 116 -8.06 -3.41 20.19
N TRP A 117 -8.24 -4.70 19.89
CA TRP A 117 -8.28 -5.19 18.51
C TRP A 117 -9.58 -4.78 17.83
N THR A 118 -9.48 -3.83 16.92
CA THR A 118 -10.63 -3.26 16.20
C THR A 118 -10.65 -3.70 14.73
N ARG A 119 -11.67 -3.28 13.99
CA ARG A 119 -11.79 -3.60 12.55
C ARG A 119 -10.79 -2.82 11.71
N SER A 120 -10.56 -1.56 12.01
CA SER A 120 -9.54 -0.76 11.35
C SER A 120 -8.13 -1.28 11.64
N THR A 121 -7.86 -1.69 12.88
CA THR A 121 -6.61 -2.38 13.24
C THR A 121 -6.42 -3.65 12.42
N ALA A 122 -7.45 -4.51 12.34
CA ALA A 122 -7.40 -5.74 11.52
C ALA A 122 -7.12 -5.43 10.05
N MET A 123 -7.80 -4.44 9.49
CA MET A 123 -7.67 -4.02 8.09
C MET A 123 -6.26 -3.53 7.76
N LEU A 124 -5.71 -2.64 8.60
CA LEU A 124 -4.39 -2.06 8.39
C LEU A 124 -3.25 -3.03 8.72
N PHE A 125 -3.46 -3.97 9.67
CA PHE A 125 -2.55 -5.09 9.92
C PHE A 125 -2.47 -6.02 8.70
N LEU A 126 -3.62 -6.46 8.16
CA LEU A 126 -3.66 -7.29 6.96
C LEU A 126 -3.02 -6.58 5.78
N SER A 127 -3.29 -5.27 5.60
CA SER A 127 -2.62 -4.46 4.59
C SER A 127 -1.10 -4.53 4.73
N ALA A 128 -0.55 -4.30 5.93
CA ALA A 128 0.89 -4.31 6.13
C ALA A 128 1.53 -5.67 5.83
N LEU A 129 0.88 -6.78 6.23
CA LEU A 129 1.42 -8.13 5.99
C LEU A 129 1.35 -8.56 4.52
N THR A 130 0.40 -8.04 3.76
CA THR A 130 0.17 -8.43 2.37
C THR A 130 0.80 -7.46 1.37
N GLU A 131 1.22 -6.27 1.80
CA GLU A 131 1.88 -5.26 0.97
C GLU A 131 3.11 -5.81 0.21
N PRO A 132 3.93 -6.73 0.75
CA PRO A 132 5.04 -7.30 -0.01
C PRO A 132 4.62 -8.03 -1.29
N ALA A 133 3.40 -8.57 -1.38
CA ALA A 133 2.90 -9.16 -2.61
C ALA A 133 2.74 -8.12 -3.74
N MET A 134 2.46 -6.86 -3.38
CA MET A 134 2.41 -5.74 -4.34
C MET A 134 3.80 -5.38 -4.86
N LEU A 135 4.82 -5.40 -3.99
CA LEU A 135 6.22 -5.20 -4.41
C LEU A 135 6.66 -6.27 -5.40
N LEU A 136 6.26 -7.52 -5.16
CA LEU A 136 6.52 -8.64 -6.08
C LEU A 136 5.82 -8.45 -7.42
N LEU A 137 4.56 -7.99 -7.46
CA LEU A 137 3.86 -7.65 -8.70
C LEU A 137 4.58 -6.54 -9.48
N LEU A 138 5.09 -5.52 -8.78
CA LEU A 138 5.87 -4.46 -9.42
C LEU A 138 7.21 -4.96 -9.95
N ALA A 139 7.82 -5.95 -9.29
CA ALA A 139 9.11 -6.53 -9.69
C ALA A 139 8.99 -7.62 -10.76
N GLU A 140 7.78 -8.07 -11.07
CA GLU A 140 7.51 -9.06 -12.10
C GLU A 140 8.02 -8.57 -13.48
N SER A 141 8.51 -9.50 -14.31
CA SER A 141 9.27 -9.16 -15.53
C SER A 141 8.45 -8.46 -16.62
N SER A 142 7.13 -8.76 -16.73
CA SER A 142 6.23 -8.14 -17.70
C SER A 142 5.64 -6.82 -17.25
N CYS A 143 5.83 -6.43 -15.97
CA CYS A 143 5.31 -5.17 -15.44
C CYS A 143 5.95 -3.96 -16.15
N LYS A 144 5.14 -3.11 -16.76
CA LYS A 144 5.59 -1.92 -17.50
C LYS A 144 5.63 -0.66 -16.67
N LEU A 145 5.12 -0.71 -15.42
CA LEU A 145 5.26 0.42 -14.49
C LEU A 145 6.74 0.68 -14.21
N ARG A 146 7.12 1.93 -14.31
CA ARG A 146 8.49 2.39 -14.00
C ARG A 146 8.56 2.68 -12.51
N PRO A 147 9.38 1.96 -11.73
CA PRO A 147 9.48 2.19 -10.28
C PRO A 147 9.86 3.62 -9.92
N LEU A 148 10.79 4.22 -10.69
CA LEU A 148 11.09 5.65 -10.58
C LEU A 148 9.97 6.45 -11.26
N GLY A 149 9.28 7.29 -10.48
CA GLY A 149 8.14 8.09 -10.95
C GLY A 149 6.77 7.38 -10.85
N ALA A 150 6.72 6.25 -10.16
CA ALA A 150 5.48 5.62 -9.74
C ALA A 150 5.25 5.89 -8.25
N VAL A 151 4.07 6.36 -7.88
CA VAL A 151 3.69 6.63 -6.49
C VAL A 151 2.33 6.03 -6.18
N ASN A 152 2.19 5.50 -4.98
CA ASN A 152 0.88 5.11 -4.46
C ASN A 152 0.10 6.39 -4.09
N VAL A 153 -1.04 6.60 -4.73
CA VAL A 153 -1.86 7.81 -4.53
C VAL A 153 -3.16 7.53 -3.78
N ARG A 154 -3.61 6.27 -3.77
CA ARG A 154 -4.84 5.88 -3.10
C ARG A 154 -4.80 4.41 -2.73
N ASN A 155 -5.32 4.09 -1.55
CA ASN A 155 -5.60 2.73 -1.13
C ASN A 155 -7.06 2.60 -0.72
N ARG A 156 -7.71 1.53 -1.18
CA ARG A 156 -9.02 1.12 -0.70
C ARG A 156 -8.89 -0.26 -0.05
N PHE A 157 -9.37 -0.36 1.17
CA PHE A 157 -9.38 -1.57 1.97
C PHE A 157 -10.82 -2.00 2.17
N GLU A 158 -11.11 -3.29 2.07
CA GLU A 158 -12.43 -3.87 2.29
C GLU A 158 -12.28 -5.08 3.22
N LEU A 159 -12.82 -4.98 4.43
CA LEU A 159 -12.91 -6.08 5.38
C LEU A 159 -14.27 -6.75 5.20
N ILE A 160 -14.30 -7.77 4.35
CA ILE A 160 -15.52 -8.42 3.86
C ILE A 160 -16.11 -9.35 4.93
N ARG A 161 -15.23 -10.05 5.67
CA ARG A 161 -15.62 -10.96 6.75
C ARG A 161 -14.90 -10.58 8.05
N PRO A 162 -15.33 -9.48 8.70
CA PRO A 162 -14.71 -9.03 9.94
C PRO A 162 -14.85 -10.03 11.09
N ASP A 163 -15.85 -10.90 11.03
CA ASP A 163 -16.04 -12.01 11.99
C ASP A 163 -14.91 -13.05 11.92
N LEU A 164 -14.29 -13.23 10.75
CA LEU A 164 -13.16 -14.14 10.53
C LEU A 164 -11.79 -13.48 10.68
N CYS A 165 -11.74 -12.16 10.90
CA CYS A 165 -10.52 -11.38 11.07
C CYS A 165 -10.34 -10.88 12.51
N THR A 166 -10.66 -11.73 13.49
CA THR A 166 -10.42 -11.44 14.92
C THR A 166 -8.94 -11.62 15.27
N GLU A 167 -8.49 -11.00 16.37
CA GLU A 167 -7.12 -11.19 16.86
C GLU A 167 -6.76 -12.67 17.02
N HIS A 168 -7.67 -13.47 17.56
CA HIS A 168 -7.48 -14.90 17.76
C HIS A 168 -7.27 -15.65 16.43
N THR A 169 -8.11 -15.37 15.42
CA THR A 169 -7.99 -16.03 14.10
C THR A 169 -6.74 -15.56 13.36
N LEU A 170 -6.38 -14.27 13.46
CA LEU A 170 -5.21 -13.72 12.80
C LEU A 170 -3.87 -14.19 13.39
N LYS A 171 -3.85 -14.66 14.64
CA LYS A 171 -2.65 -15.28 15.25
C LYS A 171 -2.26 -16.62 14.63
N SER A 172 -3.19 -17.30 13.98
CA SER A 172 -3.02 -18.67 13.51
C SER A 172 -3.73 -18.94 12.18
N PHE A 173 -3.68 -18.01 11.23
CA PHE A 173 -4.22 -18.29 9.90
C PHE A 173 -3.52 -19.50 9.27
N SER A 174 -4.28 -20.58 9.16
CA SER A 174 -3.87 -21.81 8.50
C SER A 174 -4.61 -21.97 7.18
N GLY A 175 -3.87 -22.23 6.11
CA GLY A 175 -4.46 -22.43 4.79
C GLY A 175 -4.94 -21.14 4.09
N ALA A 176 -4.67 -19.96 4.67
CA ALA A 176 -4.99 -18.70 4.01
C ALA A 176 -4.12 -18.47 2.78
N GLY A 177 -4.71 -17.90 1.72
CA GLY A 177 -4.05 -17.57 0.48
C GLY A 177 -4.20 -16.10 0.10
N VAL A 178 -3.12 -15.48 -0.32
CA VAL A 178 -3.10 -14.13 -0.91
C VAL A 178 -3.04 -14.28 -2.41
N THR A 179 -3.94 -13.59 -3.12
CA THR A 179 -3.86 -13.39 -4.56
C THR A 179 -3.68 -11.92 -4.83
N ALA A 180 -2.54 -11.55 -5.40
CA ALA A 180 -2.27 -10.20 -5.86
C ALA A 180 -2.32 -10.18 -7.39
N SER A 181 -3.03 -9.20 -7.97
CA SER A 181 -3.24 -9.12 -9.41
C SER A 181 -3.08 -7.69 -9.93
N ARG A 182 -2.64 -7.60 -11.17
CA ARG A 182 -2.56 -6.36 -11.94
C ARG A 182 -3.53 -6.45 -13.11
N SER A 183 -4.45 -5.49 -13.18
CA SER A 183 -5.36 -5.36 -14.30
C SER A 183 -4.66 -4.75 -15.53
N LYS A 184 -5.17 -5.08 -16.72
CA LYS A 184 -4.81 -4.39 -17.96
C LYS A 184 -5.40 -2.98 -18.07
N HIS A 185 -6.37 -2.64 -17.23
CA HIS A 185 -7.02 -1.33 -17.30
C HIS A 185 -6.12 -0.24 -16.73
N VAL A 186 -5.78 0.71 -17.59
CA VAL A 186 -4.99 1.89 -17.27
C VAL A 186 -5.90 3.11 -17.43
N ARG A 187 -5.98 3.94 -16.40
CA ARG A 187 -6.76 5.18 -16.46
C ARG A 187 -5.83 6.36 -16.73
N ARG A 188 -6.11 7.13 -17.78
CA ARG A 188 -5.42 8.40 -18.01
C ARG A 188 -5.93 9.45 -17.04
N VAL A 189 -5.03 10.17 -16.37
CA VAL A 189 -5.32 11.28 -15.46
C VAL A 189 -4.46 12.48 -15.80
N LYS A 190 -4.77 13.66 -15.24
CA LYS A 190 -4.06 14.91 -15.53
C LYS A 190 -2.53 14.81 -15.40
N ARG A 191 -2.03 14.06 -14.41
CA ARG A 191 -0.60 13.93 -14.10
C ARG A 191 0.06 12.67 -14.65
N GLY A 192 -0.65 11.84 -15.40
CA GLY A 192 -0.11 10.59 -15.91
C GLY A 192 -1.14 9.48 -16.06
N PHE A 193 -0.81 8.30 -15.58
CA PHE A 193 -1.64 7.11 -15.67
C PHE A 193 -1.82 6.47 -14.30
N GLU A 194 -3.03 6.07 -14.00
CA GLU A 194 -3.35 5.27 -12.81
C GLU A 194 -3.57 3.81 -13.19
N VAL A 195 -2.98 2.93 -12.40
CA VAL A 195 -3.12 1.48 -12.50
C VAL A 195 -3.51 0.94 -11.14
N ASP A 196 -4.53 0.09 -11.10
CA ASP A 196 -4.93 -0.59 -9.88
C ASP A 196 -4.22 -1.93 -9.76
N LEU A 197 -3.61 -2.15 -8.60
CA LEU A 197 -3.11 -3.43 -8.15
C LEU A 197 -4.10 -3.93 -7.09
N ILE A 198 -4.66 -5.11 -7.31
CA ILE A 198 -5.73 -5.67 -6.47
C ILE A 198 -5.15 -6.85 -5.71
N LEU A 199 -5.43 -6.89 -4.41
CA LEU A 199 -5.08 -7.99 -3.54
C LEU A 199 -6.33 -8.53 -2.87
N THR A 200 -6.47 -9.86 -2.83
CA THR A 200 -7.48 -10.57 -2.04
C THR A 200 -6.81 -11.54 -1.08
N LEU A 201 -7.41 -11.68 0.09
CA LEU A 201 -7.06 -12.70 1.07
C LEU A 201 -8.23 -13.66 1.20
N ASP A 202 -7.97 -14.92 0.88
CA ASP A 202 -8.93 -15.99 0.92
C ASP A 202 -8.55 -17.01 2.00
N ILE A 203 -9.55 -17.51 2.72
CA ILE A 203 -9.38 -18.57 3.71
C ILE A 203 -10.26 -19.77 3.36
N PRO A 204 -9.90 -21.01 3.79
CA PRO A 204 -10.76 -22.15 3.59
C PRO A 204 -12.14 -21.94 4.23
N ALA A 205 -13.20 -22.24 3.49
CA ALA A 205 -14.54 -22.26 4.04
C ALA A 205 -14.71 -23.51 4.91
N GLY A 206 -14.96 -23.32 6.20
CA GLY A 206 -15.14 -24.43 7.13
C GLY A 206 -16.25 -25.38 6.65
N GLY A 207 -15.90 -26.63 6.38
CA GLY A 207 -16.85 -27.69 5.98
C GLY A 207 -17.16 -27.81 4.49
N SER A 208 -16.58 -26.99 3.61
CA SER A 208 -16.72 -27.09 2.17
C SER A 208 -15.35 -27.07 1.46
N SER A 209 -15.29 -27.57 0.22
CA SER A 209 -14.06 -27.55 -0.59
C SER A 209 -13.72 -26.16 -1.16
N GLY A 210 -14.44 -25.10 -0.75
CA GLY A 210 -14.29 -23.75 -1.26
C GLY A 210 -13.43 -22.84 -0.37
N THR A 211 -13.18 -21.63 -0.86
CA THR A 211 -12.55 -20.52 -0.13
C THR A 211 -13.49 -19.34 0.02
N VAL A 212 -13.29 -18.52 1.04
CA VAL A 212 -14.04 -17.30 1.30
C VAL A 212 -13.07 -16.13 1.33
N THR A 213 -13.34 -15.09 0.54
CA THR A 213 -12.59 -13.84 0.59
C THR A 213 -12.95 -13.08 1.87
N VAL A 214 -11.94 -12.80 2.69
CA VAL A 214 -12.12 -12.11 3.98
C VAL A 214 -11.65 -10.65 3.93
N PHE A 215 -10.67 -10.35 3.07
CA PHE A 215 -10.10 -9.03 2.92
C PHE A 215 -9.73 -8.77 1.46
N ARG A 216 -9.94 -7.53 1.02
CA ARG A 216 -9.51 -7.04 -0.28
C ARG A 216 -8.85 -5.69 -0.14
N GLN A 217 -7.80 -5.45 -0.92
CA GLN A 217 -7.14 -4.16 -1.01
C GLN A 217 -6.89 -3.77 -2.46
N ILE A 218 -7.08 -2.49 -2.77
CA ILE A 218 -6.77 -1.91 -4.07
C ILE A 218 -5.75 -0.80 -3.85
N PHE A 219 -4.57 -0.94 -4.45
CA PHE A 219 -3.55 0.09 -4.53
C PHE A 219 -3.67 0.80 -5.87
N THR A 220 -3.90 2.09 -5.87
CA THR A 220 -3.86 2.90 -7.08
C THR A 220 -2.49 3.53 -7.22
N ILE A 221 -1.74 3.06 -8.19
CA ILE A 221 -0.40 3.55 -8.51
C ILE A 221 -0.50 4.58 -9.63
N LEU A 222 -0.03 5.80 -9.37
CA LEU A 222 0.13 6.84 -10.37
C LEU A 222 1.53 6.77 -10.98
N GLN A 223 1.61 6.50 -12.27
CA GLN A 223 2.82 6.68 -13.08
C GLN A 223 2.80 8.08 -13.69
N PHE A 224 3.74 8.94 -13.29
CA PHE A 224 3.84 10.27 -13.87
C PHE A 224 4.16 10.22 -15.36
N ALA A 225 3.45 11.06 -16.13
CA ALA A 225 3.65 11.30 -17.55
C ALA A 225 3.40 12.77 -17.85
N LYS A 226 3.64 13.20 -19.10
CA LYS A 226 3.39 14.58 -19.48
C LYS A 226 1.94 14.95 -19.25
N PRO A 227 1.67 16.14 -18.66
CA PRO A 227 0.32 16.64 -18.52
C PRO A 227 -0.35 16.81 -19.89
N VAL A 228 -1.56 16.33 -20.03
CA VAL A 228 -2.39 16.61 -21.22
C VAL A 228 -2.95 18.02 -21.05
N LYS A 229 -2.70 18.92 -22.04
CA LYS A 229 -3.14 20.33 -21.98
C LYS A 229 -4.66 20.48 -21.91
N ASP A 230 -5.39 19.61 -22.61
CA ASP A 230 -6.86 19.66 -22.74
C ASP A 230 -7.53 18.51 -21.98
N PHE A 231 -6.98 18.12 -20.84
CA PHE A 231 -7.65 17.15 -19.98
C PHE A 231 -8.92 17.80 -19.42
N ALA A 232 -10.03 17.60 -20.12
CA ALA A 232 -11.33 18.02 -19.61
C ALA A 232 -11.52 17.34 -18.25
N ARG A 233 -11.57 18.15 -17.21
CA ARG A 233 -12.00 17.70 -15.89
C ARG A 233 -13.41 17.19 -16.11
N LYS A 234 -13.59 15.86 -16.14
CA LYS A 234 -14.89 15.30 -15.91
C LYS A 234 -15.22 15.76 -14.50
N ASP A 235 -15.98 16.85 -14.44
CA ASP A 235 -16.42 17.40 -13.17
C ASP A 235 -17.17 16.27 -12.45
N GLU A 236 -16.55 15.70 -11.43
CA GLU A 236 -17.26 15.04 -10.34
C GLU A 236 -18.02 16.13 -9.53
N SER A 237 -18.56 17.11 -10.23
CA SER A 237 -19.43 18.15 -9.73
C SER A 237 -20.87 17.64 -9.73
N GLY A 238 -21.15 16.75 -8.84
CA GLY A 238 -22.45 16.12 -8.72
C GLY A 238 -22.85 15.76 -7.31
N SER A 239 -22.48 16.56 -6.33
CA SER A 239 -23.27 16.72 -5.11
C SER A 239 -22.82 18.05 -4.48
N GLY A 240 -23.78 18.94 -4.22
CA GLY A 240 -23.53 20.17 -3.49
C GLY A 240 -22.76 19.82 -2.21
N SER A 241 -21.49 20.17 -2.20
CA SER A 241 -20.58 19.95 -1.08
C SER A 241 -21.11 20.81 0.07
N GLN A 242 -22.02 20.28 0.89
CA GLN A 242 -22.23 20.85 2.22
C GLN A 242 -20.86 20.88 2.90
N ALA A 243 -20.46 22.05 3.37
CA ALA A 243 -19.21 22.21 4.11
C ALA A 243 -19.26 21.26 5.33
N LEU A 244 -18.39 20.24 5.32
CA LEU A 244 -18.29 19.31 6.44
C LEU A 244 -17.79 20.05 7.67
N GLU A 245 -18.52 19.93 8.77
CA GLU A 245 -17.99 20.33 10.08
C GLU A 245 -17.06 19.23 10.60
N TRP A 246 -15.92 19.64 11.16
CA TRP A 246 -14.90 18.73 11.66
C TRP A 246 -14.93 18.70 13.20
N THR A 247 -14.60 17.55 13.79
CA THR A 247 -14.33 17.42 15.22
C THR A 247 -13.07 18.19 15.62
N ASP A 248 -12.85 18.35 16.92
CA ASP A 248 -11.56 18.80 17.43
C ASP A 248 -10.45 17.87 16.97
N ALA A 249 -9.29 18.47 16.64
CA ALA A 249 -8.16 17.75 16.15
C ALA A 249 -7.44 16.98 17.26
N LEU A 250 -7.19 15.69 17.04
CA LEU A 250 -6.31 14.87 17.87
C LEU A 250 -4.89 14.93 17.34
N LEU A 251 -3.93 15.20 18.22
CA LEU A 251 -2.52 15.32 17.87
C LEU A 251 -1.79 13.97 18.04
N PHE A 252 -0.89 13.68 17.12
CA PHE A 252 0.03 12.56 17.23
C PHE A 252 1.34 12.83 16.47
N ASP A 253 2.39 12.19 16.93
CA ASP A 253 3.72 12.36 16.36
C ASP A 253 4.07 11.18 15.45
N VAL A 254 4.86 11.46 14.41
CA VAL A 254 5.56 10.45 13.61
C VAL A 254 7.05 10.76 13.70
N GLU A 255 7.77 9.93 14.43
CA GLU A 255 9.18 10.13 14.72
C GLU A 255 10.07 9.70 13.56
N TYR A 256 11.34 10.12 13.62
CA TYR A 256 12.31 9.91 12.55
C TYR A 256 12.61 8.44 12.23
N ASP A 257 12.56 7.55 13.21
CA ASP A 257 12.87 6.12 13.10
C ASP A 257 11.65 5.25 12.75
N GLU A 258 10.45 5.77 12.93
CA GLU A 258 9.19 5.02 12.74
C GLU A 258 8.97 4.48 11.31
N PRO A 259 9.29 5.21 10.22
CA PRO A 259 9.19 4.62 8.89
C PRO A 259 10.04 3.36 8.72
N SER A 260 11.20 3.30 9.39
CA SER A 260 12.05 2.10 9.37
C SER A 260 11.47 0.96 10.23
N ALA A 261 10.75 1.29 11.31
CA ALA A 261 10.02 0.31 12.11
C ALA A 261 8.85 -0.28 11.31
N TRP A 262 8.09 0.55 10.62
CA TRP A 262 7.01 0.11 9.74
C TRP A 262 7.52 -0.73 8.56
N ALA A 263 8.64 -0.34 7.93
CA ALA A 263 9.26 -1.10 6.84
C ALA A 263 9.61 -2.54 7.23
N ARG A 264 9.92 -2.81 8.50
CA ARG A 264 10.15 -4.18 8.99
C ARG A 264 8.89 -5.02 8.97
N VAL A 265 7.71 -4.41 9.16
CA VAL A 265 6.41 -5.08 9.12
C VAL A 265 5.96 -5.31 7.67
N CYS A 266 5.87 -4.22 6.89
CA CYS A 266 5.33 -4.27 5.52
C CYS A 266 6.35 -4.62 4.44
N LYS A 267 7.64 -4.81 4.80
CA LYS A 267 8.75 -5.11 3.87
C LYS A 267 8.95 -4.07 2.76
N ASP A 268 8.32 -2.90 2.86
CA ASP A 268 8.57 -1.79 1.95
C ASP A 268 9.79 -0.97 2.42
N TYR A 269 10.96 -1.40 1.98
CA TYR A 269 12.22 -0.70 2.22
C TYR A 269 12.55 0.31 1.10
N ASN A 270 11.54 0.93 0.51
CA ASN A 270 11.79 2.00 -0.45
C ASN A 270 12.73 3.06 0.17
N PRO A 271 13.86 3.38 -0.50
CA PRO A 271 14.89 4.25 0.06
C PRO A 271 14.39 5.60 0.58
N ILE A 272 13.29 6.14 0.04
CA ILE A 272 12.70 7.41 0.49
C ILE A 272 12.15 7.35 1.92
N HIS A 273 11.81 6.15 2.41
CA HIS A 273 11.26 5.91 3.74
C HIS A 273 12.32 5.55 4.79
N ILE A 274 13.50 5.10 4.36
CA ILE A 274 14.52 4.60 5.28
C ILE A 274 15.79 5.46 5.33
N SER A 275 16.04 6.29 4.30
CA SER A 275 17.25 7.12 4.19
C SER A 275 16.92 8.55 3.81
N ALA A 276 17.34 9.51 4.63
CA ALA A 276 17.20 10.93 4.32
C ALA A 276 18.04 11.35 3.10
N ILE A 277 19.22 10.73 2.92
CA ILE A 277 20.07 11.00 1.74
C ILE A 277 19.36 10.52 0.48
N ALA A 278 18.84 9.29 0.50
CA ALA A 278 18.12 8.77 -0.64
C ALA A 278 16.86 9.61 -0.93
N ALA A 279 16.08 9.98 0.09
CA ALA A 279 14.92 10.84 -0.08
C ALA A 279 15.28 12.18 -0.77
N LYS A 280 16.41 12.80 -0.39
CA LYS A 280 16.92 14.02 -1.04
C LYS A 280 17.29 13.79 -2.50
N LEU A 281 17.89 12.65 -2.85
CA LEU A 281 18.19 12.30 -4.25
C LEU A 281 16.90 12.14 -5.08
N PHE A 282 15.78 11.78 -4.45
CA PHE A 282 14.46 11.72 -5.08
C PHE A 282 13.68 13.04 -5.04
N GLY A 283 14.32 14.14 -4.59
CA GLY A 283 13.73 15.49 -4.57
C GLY A 283 12.89 15.81 -3.34
N PHE A 284 12.91 14.97 -2.30
CA PHE A 284 12.24 15.26 -1.03
C PHE A 284 13.22 15.98 -0.07
N PRO A 285 12.75 16.89 0.78
CA PRO A 285 13.62 17.62 1.72
C PRO A 285 14.18 16.72 2.85
N GLY A 286 13.58 15.55 3.07
CA GLY A 286 13.96 14.59 4.10
C GLY A 286 13.23 13.27 3.94
N LYS A 287 13.47 12.35 4.89
CA LYS A 287 12.83 11.05 4.94
C LYS A 287 11.31 11.20 5.09
N ILE A 288 10.51 10.38 4.40
CA ILE A 288 9.04 10.46 4.42
C ILE A 288 8.40 9.25 5.10
N ALA A 289 7.26 9.48 5.74
CA ALA A 289 6.46 8.42 6.35
C ALA A 289 5.74 7.58 5.27
N HIS A 290 5.52 6.29 5.56
CA HIS A 290 4.58 5.49 4.77
C HIS A 290 3.14 5.95 5.04
N GLY A 291 2.35 6.17 4.00
CA GLY A 291 0.97 6.64 4.15
C GLY A 291 0.09 5.70 4.97
N ASN A 292 0.22 4.37 4.75
CA ASN A 292 -0.52 3.35 5.51
C ASN A 292 -0.13 3.33 6.99
N HIS A 293 1.15 3.58 7.32
CA HIS A 293 1.61 3.73 8.71
C HIS A 293 0.93 4.90 9.42
N VAL A 294 0.92 6.06 8.76
CA VAL A 294 0.28 7.27 9.30
C VAL A 294 -1.22 7.05 9.52
N ALA A 295 -1.90 6.39 8.56
CA ALA A 295 -3.29 6.00 8.72
C ALA A 295 -3.49 5.06 9.93
N ALA A 296 -2.61 4.04 10.10
CA ALA A 296 -2.67 3.11 11.22
C ALA A 296 -2.54 3.81 12.58
N LYS A 297 -1.59 4.75 12.70
CA LYS A 297 -1.41 5.56 13.92
C LYS A 297 -2.63 6.44 14.20
N ALA A 298 -3.15 7.10 13.17
CA ALA A 298 -4.33 7.96 13.31
C ALA A 298 -5.54 7.16 13.79
N PHE A 299 -5.81 5.97 13.21
CA PHE A 299 -6.92 5.13 13.63
C PHE A 299 -6.72 4.52 15.01
N ALA A 300 -5.51 4.10 15.38
CA ALA A 300 -5.21 3.66 16.73
C ALA A 300 -5.45 4.76 17.78
N LEU A 301 -5.22 6.03 17.44
CA LEU A 301 -5.53 7.16 18.29
C LEU A 301 -7.05 7.43 18.36
N LEU A 302 -7.72 7.49 17.20
CA LEU A 302 -9.16 7.73 17.12
C LEU A 302 -9.96 6.71 17.93
N GLU A 303 -9.58 5.45 17.91
CA GLU A 303 -10.27 4.37 18.61
C GLU A 303 -10.11 4.41 20.13
N ARG A 304 -9.04 5.03 20.63
CA ARG A 304 -8.81 5.27 22.06
C ARG A 304 -9.48 6.53 22.55
N SER A 305 -9.75 7.46 21.65
CA SER A 305 -10.40 8.71 21.95
C SER A 305 -11.92 8.50 21.93
N LEU A 306 -12.65 9.37 22.59
CA LEU A 306 -14.11 9.35 22.55
C LEU A 306 -14.59 9.77 21.15
N LEU A 307 -14.63 8.83 20.22
CA LEU A 307 -15.32 9.02 18.95
C LEU A 307 -16.81 9.27 19.20
N PRO A 308 -17.48 10.10 18.38
CA PRO A 308 -18.93 10.17 18.35
C PRO A 308 -19.55 8.77 18.31
N SER A 309 -20.68 8.58 19.03
CA SER A 309 -21.31 7.26 19.22
C SER A 309 -21.59 6.54 17.91
N GLU A 310 -21.96 7.29 16.88
CA GLU A 310 -22.25 6.82 15.53
C GLU A 310 -21.03 6.13 14.91
N TYR A 311 -19.85 6.73 15.04
CA TYR A 311 -18.62 6.20 14.50
C TYR A 311 -18.05 5.04 15.32
N SER A 312 -18.27 5.05 16.62
CA SER A 312 -17.90 3.90 17.47
C SER A 312 -18.69 2.65 17.06
N THR A 313 -19.94 2.81 16.65
CA THR A 313 -20.79 1.74 16.12
C THR A 313 -20.25 1.22 14.80
N LEU A 314 -19.80 2.10 13.89
CA LEU A 314 -19.17 1.72 12.64
C LEU A 314 -17.89 0.89 12.85
N CYS A 315 -16.99 1.37 13.71
CA CYS A 315 -15.70 0.70 13.99
C CYS A 315 -15.87 -0.65 14.72
N ARG A 316 -16.94 -0.84 15.50
CA ARG A 316 -17.23 -2.06 16.28
C ARG A 316 -18.24 -3.00 15.61
N SER A 317 -18.85 -2.59 14.51
CA SER A 317 -19.85 -3.38 13.78
C SER A 317 -19.28 -4.74 13.35
N LYS A 318 -20.10 -5.79 13.41
CA LYS A 318 -19.79 -7.10 12.80
C LYS A 318 -20.05 -7.11 11.29
N ARG A 319 -20.61 -6.04 10.72
CA ARG A 319 -20.87 -5.92 9.28
C ARG A 319 -19.58 -5.63 8.51
N PRO A 320 -19.52 -5.99 7.23
CA PRO A 320 -18.43 -5.62 6.35
C PRO A 320 -18.21 -4.10 6.32
N ILE A 321 -16.95 -3.69 6.30
CA ILE A 321 -16.55 -2.27 6.23
C ILE A 321 -15.50 -2.05 5.15
N TRP A 322 -15.43 -0.82 4.67
CA TRP A 322 -14.37 -0.37 3.78
C TRP A 322 -13.74 0.91 4.30
N MET A 323 -12.49 1.12 3.94
CA MET A 323 -11.76 2.35 4.16
C MET A 323 -11.07 2.76 2.87
N GLU A 324 -11.20 4.02 2.46
CA GLU A 324 -10.42 4.60 1.39
C GLU A 324 -9.50 5.69 1.94
N VAL A 325 -8.27 5.70 1.49
CA VAL A 325 -7.23 6.65 1.90
C VAL A 325 -6.59 7.23 0.65
N VAL A 326 -6.57 8.55 0.53
CA VAL A 326 -5.98 9.29 -0.59
C VAL A 326 -4.80 10.11 -0.09
N PHE A 327 -3.63 9.88 -0.67
CA PHE A 327 -2.37 10.53 -0.31
C PHE A 327 -2.20 11.84 -1.12
N LYS A 328 -2.37 12.98 -0.46
CA LYS A 328 -2.31 14.30 -1.09
C LYS A 328 -0.91 14.91 -1.08
N ARG A 329 -0.16 14.69 0.01
CA ARG A 329 1.18 15.26 0.20
C ARG A 329 2.08 14.30 0.97
N PRO A 330 3.40 14.27 0.66
CA PRO A 330 4.36 13.54 1.46
C PRO A 330 4.46 14.13 2.88
N ILE A 331 4.63 13.27 3.86
CA ILE A 331 4.83 13.65 5.26
C ILE A 331 6.29 13.44 5.59
N ILE A 332 7.02 14.54 5.75
CA ILE A 332 8.43 14.53 6.12
C ILE A 332 8.55 14.26 7.62
N VAL A 333 9.39 13.32 8.00
CA VAL A 333 9.61 12.98 9.42
C VAL A 333 10.89 13.62 9.98
N PRO A 334 10.89 14.06 11.28
CA PRO A 334 9.79 13.93 12.25
C PRO A 334 8.65 14.91 11.97
N ALA A 335 7.42 14.55 12.33
CA ALA A 335 6.24 15.36 12.10
C ALA A 335 5.24 15.29 13.23
N VAL A 336 4.62 16.43 13.57
CA VAL A 336 3.43 16.51 14.38
C VAL A 336 2.22 16.61 13.45
N LEU A 337 1.29 15.69 13.60
CA LEU A 337 0.11 15.58 12.75
C LEU A 337 -1.17 15.75 13.56
N LYS A 338 -2.22 16.16 12.86
CA LYS A 338 -3.58 16.28 13.40
C LYS A 338 -4.49 15.35 12.64
N VAL A 339 -5.27 14.54 13.35
CA VAL A 339 -6.38 13.78 12.74
C VAL A 339 -7.71 14.38 13.18
N MET A 340 -8.62 14.53 12.24
CA MET A 340 -9.97 15.02 12.42
C MET A 340 -10.95 14.12 11.70
N VAL A 341 -12.14 13.95 12.24
CA VAL A 341 -13.25 13.26 11.57
C VAL A 341 -14.39 14.26 11.35
N ALA A 342 -15.15 14.06 10.28
CA ALA A 342 -16.33 14.90 10.05
C ALA A 342 -17.36 14.63 11.13
N LYS A 343 -18.05 15.68 11.59
CA LYS A 343 -19.18 15.52 12.49
C LYS A 343 -20.35 14.85 11.76
N PRO A 344 -21.11 13.96 12.41
CA PRO A 344 -22.31 13.40 11.81
C PRO A 344 -23.29 14.53 11.47
N VAL A 345 -23.89 14.46 10.30
CA VAL A 345 -24.93 15.41 9.89
C VAL A 345 -26.28 14.96 10.44
N ALA A 346 -26.84 15.69 11.38
CA ALA A 346 -27.99 15.31 12.20
C ALA A 346 -29.31 15.09 11.43
N ASN A 347 -29.41 15.42 10.12
CA ASN A 347 -30.68 15.45 9.39
C ASN A 347 -30.69 14.74 8.03
N LEU A 348 -29.68 13.95 7.72
CA LEU A 348 -29.70 13.14 6.52
C LEU A 348 -30.19 11.73 6.87
N GLU A 349 -31.43 11.43 6.51
CA GLU A 349 -31.93 10.06 6.37
C GLU A 349 -31.19 9.27 5.28
N SER A 350 -30.01 9.78 4.84
CA SER A 350 -29.16 9.07 3.90
C SER A 350 -28.49 7.92 4.65
N HIS A 351 -28.77 6.72 4.22
CA HIS A 351 -28.19 5.43 4.62
C HIS A 351 -26.65 5.35 4.43
N ASP A 352 -25.97 6.47 4.29
CA ASP A 352 -24.52 6.51 4.10
C ASP A 352 -23.81 6.59 5.44
N ASP A 353 -23.75 5.45 6.13
CA ASP A 353 -22.96 5.24 7.35
C ASP A 353 -21.45 5.36 7.02
N SER A 354 -21.01 6.55 6.62
CA SER A 354 -19.61 6.81 6.30
C SER A 354 -19.03 7.91 7.19
N MET A 355 -17.76 7.75 7.53
CA MET A 355 -16.96 8.66 8.36
C MET A 355 -15.83 9.25 7.54
N PRO A 356 -15.99 10.44 6.96
CA PRO A 356 -14.88 11.17 6.36
C PRO A 356 -13.84 11.57 7.42
N PHE A 357 -12.56 11.50 7.08
CA PHE A 357 -11.47 11.92 7.95
C PHE A 357 -10.37 12.64 7.18
N GLN A 358 -9.60 13.46 7.89
CA GLN A 358 -8.42 14.13 7.35
C GLN A 358 -7.25 14.03 8.33
N ILE A 359 -6.04 13.91 7.77
CA ILE A 359 -4.79 14.00 8.53
C ILE A 359 -4.00 15.18 7.97
N LEU A 360 -3.70 16.14 8.85
CA LEU A 360 -3.03 17.39 8.51
C LEU A 360 -1.62 17.41 9.08
N GLY A 361 -0.68 17.91 8.27
CA GLY A 361 0.66 18.31 8.71
C GLY A 361 0.89 19.78 8.36
N MET A 362 1.39 20.58 9.29
CA MET A 362 1.58 22.04 9.11
C MET A 362 0.30 22.73 8.55
N ASN A 363 -0.86 22.37 9.08
CA ASN A 363 -2.18 22.87 8.66
C ASN A 363 -2.55 22.61 7.18
N LYS A 364 -1.88 21.67 6.54
CA LYS A 364 -2.19 21.21 5.17
C LYS A 364 -2.67 19.78 5.18
N VAL A 365 -3.71 19.47 4.43
CA VAL A 365 -4.18 18.09 4.29
C VAL A 365 -3.11 17.26 3.61
N CYS A 366 -2.59 16.27 4.32
CA CYS A 366 -1.63 15.29 3.80
C CYS A 366 -2.31 14.01 3.36
N ILE A 367 -3.31 13.57 4.12
CA ILE A 367 -4.13 12.38 3.84
C ILE A 367 -5.58 12.78 4.03
N GLU A 368 -6.44 12.34 3.16
CA GLU A 368 -7.89 12.36 3.34
C GLU A 368 -8.45 10.97 3.06
N GLY A 369 -9.58 10.65 3.65
CA GLY A 369 -10.21 9.38 3.42
C GLY A 369 -11.59 9.28 4.02
N THR A 370 -12.17 8.09 3.87
CA THR A 370 -13.49 7.77 4.38
C THR A 370 -13.49 6.32 4.86
N LEU A 371 -14.10 6.08 6.02
CA LEU A 371 -14.45 4.76 6.52
C LEU A 371 -15.97 4.58 6.41
N GLY A 372 -16.44 3.48 5.87
CA GLY A 372 -17.87 3.24 5.68
C GLY A 372 -18.26 1.77 5.77
N ARG A 373 -19.55 1.49 5.76
CA ARG A 373 -20.07 0.13 5.64
C ARG A 373 -20.01 -0.34 4.20
N LEU A 374 -19.68 -1.60 4.03
CA LEU A 374 -19.75 -2.25 2.72
C LEU A 374 -21.16 -2.86 2.60
N ASP A 375 -21.97 -2.33 1.69
CA ASP A 375 -23.28 -2.89 1.41
C ASP A 375 -23.14 -4.28 0.82
N ASN A 376 -23.90 -5.23 1.31
CA ASN A 376 -24.04 -6.54 0.69
C ASN A 376 -24.73 -6.33 -0.66
N ARG A 377 -23.95 -6.20 -1.74
CA ARG A 377 -24.45 -6.29 -3.10
C ARG A 377 -24.50 -7.72 -3.56
#